data_9dcdf3edc9455438b2611b6a689d3ef6
#
_entry.id   9dcdf3edc9455438b2611b6a689d3ef6
#
_cell.length_a   1.000
_cell.length_b   1.000
_cell.length_c   1.000
_cell.angle_alpha   90.00
_cell.angle_beta   90.00
_cell.angle_gamma   90.00
#
_symmetry.space_group_name_H-M   'P 1'
#
loop_
_entity.id
_entity.type
_entity.pdbx_description
1 polymer ?
#
loop_
_entity_poly.entity_id
_entity_poly.type
_entity_poly.pdbx_seq_one_letter_code
_entity_poly.pdbx_strand_id
1 'polypeptide(L)'
;MKVKIGFGIVAITLIATMLPYRSAAAEEVAPTAAVEPEQVDAQMVAKGKTLYAHHCAHCHGFNMVNPGTVTYDLRQFPRDDKARFVHSVTNGKNGRMPLWGDLLRRDEIDDLWAYVKTGGKE
;
A
#
# COMPACT_ATOMS: atom_id res chain seq x y z
N MET A 1 95.17 -3.79 1.83
CA MET A 1 93.93 -3.88 2.66
C MET A 1 92.78 -4.16 1.73
N LYS A 2 92.28 -5.40 1.70
CA LYS A 2 91.12 -5.84 0.84
C LYS A 2 89.88 -5.98 1.72
N VAL A 3 88.93 -5.09 1.53
CA VAL A 3 87.65 -5.18 2.18
C VAL A 3 86.74 -6.03 1.31
N LYS A 4 86.28 -7.17 1.85
CA LYS A 4 85.28 -8.02 1.22
C LYS A 4 83.91 -7.55 1.69
N ILE A 5 83.14 -7.01 0.77
CA ILE A 5 81.75 -6.69 1.01
C ILE A 5 80.89 -7.93 0.72
N GLY A 6 80.39 -8.57 1.74
CA GLY A 6 79.44 -9.69 1.60
C GLY A 6 78.05 -9.18 1.21
N PHE A 7 77.60 -9.62 0.02
CA PHE A 7 76.20 -9.39 -0.39
C PHE A 7 75.28 -10.43 0.30
N GLY A 8 74.62 -10.01 1.32
CA GLY A 8 73.56 -10.81 1.92
C GLY A 8 72.28 -10.69 1.10
N ILE A 9 71.88 -11.77 0.47
CA ILE A 9 70.55 -11.86 -0.21
C ILE A 9 69.48 -12.01 0.86
N VAL A 10 68.77 -10.93 1.11
CA VAL A 10 67.52 -10.98 1.93
C VAL A 10 66.41 -11.48 1.04
N ALA A 11 66.02 -12.72 1.23
CA ALA A 11 64.82 -13.26 0.59
C ALA A 11 63.60 -12.69 1.30
N ILE A 12 62.94 -11.72 0.66
CA ILE A 12 61.67 -11.19 1.08
C ILE A 12 60.59 -12.20 0.67
N THR A 13 60.16 -13.05 1.58
CA THR A 13 58.98 -13.88 1.42
C THR A 13 57.74 -12.99 1.50
N LEU A 14 57.15 -12.66 0.37
CA LEU A 14 55.80 -12.06 0.28
C LEU A 14 54.79 -13.10 0.73
N ILE A 15 54.39 -13.01 1.99
CA ILE A 15 53.19 -13.71 2.48
C ILE A 15 51.99 -12.92 1.94
N ALA A 16 51.43 -13.41 0.85
CA ALA A 16 50.13 -12.95 0.37
C ALA A 16 49.05 -13.40 1.38
N THR A 17 48.72 -12.52 2.29
CA THR A 17 47.52 -12.71 3.15
C THR A 17 46.28 -12.58 2.26
N MET A 18 45.78 -13.71 1.80
CA MET A 18 44.45 -13.80 1.21
C MET A 18 43.42 -13.44 2.31
N LEU A 19 43.03 -12.18 2.36
CA LEU A 19 41.80 -11.80 3.08
C LEU A 19 40.65 -12.50 2.36
N PRO A 20 39.81 -13.26 3.09
CA PRO A 20 38.57 -13.75 2.50
C PRO A 20 37.71 -12.52 2.17
N TYR A 21 37.47 -12.30 0.88
CA TYR A 21 36.48 -11.39 0.38
C TYR A 21 35.12 -11.88 0.94
N ARG A 22 34.69 -11.25 2.01
CA ARG A 22 33.37 -11.51 2.56
C ARG A 22 32.39 -10.96 1.55
N SER A 23 31.90 -11.84 0.70
CA SER A 23 30.79 -11.57 -0.18
C SER A 23 29.69 -11.00 0.69
N ALA A 24 29.36 -9.71 0.50
CA ALA A 24 28.19 -9.12 1.09
C ALA A 24 27.02 -10.00 0.63
N ALA A 25 26.47 -10.77 1.56
CA ALA A 25 25.24 -11.48 1.32
C ALA A 25 24.25 -10.41 0.85
N ALA A 26 23.78 -10.57 -0.38
CA ALA A 26 22.62 -9.83 -0.84
C ALA A 26 21.56 -10.02 0.24
N GLU A 27 21.13 -8.93 0.81
CA GLU A 27 20.02 -8.90 1.76
C GLU A 27 18.84 -9.46 0.98
N GLU A 28 18.56 -10.72 1.25
CA GLU A 28 17.40 -11.43 0.71
C GLU A 28 16.20 -10.68 1.25
N VAL A 29 15.65 -9.81 0.39
CA VAL A 29 14.35 -9.18 0.63
C VAL A 29 13.39 -10.33 0.87
N ALA A 30 13.05 -10.55 2.14
CA ALA A 30 12.07 -11.54 2.54
C ALA A 30 10.87 -11.41 1.60
N PRO A 31 10.37 -12.50 1.00
CA PRO A 31 9.20 -12.42 0.14
C PRO A 31 8.10 -11.78 0.99
N THR A 32 7.61 -10.63 0.51
CA THR A 32 6.43 -9.99 1.06
C THR A 32 5.38 -11.09 1.20
N ALA A 33 5.06 -11.45 2.43
CA ALA A 33 4.10 -12.50 2.71
C ALA A 33 2.89 -12.25 1.82
N ALA A 34 2.58 -13.21 0.94
CA ALA A 34 1.43 -13.11 0.08
C ALA A 34 0.22 -12.96 1.01
N VAL A 35 -0.36 -11.75 1.05
CA VAL A 35 -1.54 -11.48 1.86
C VAL A 35 -2.68 -12.29 1.25
N GLU A 36 -3.22 -13.22 2.03
CA GLU A 36 -4.32 -14.06 1.61
C GLU A 36 -5.50 -13.20 1.12
N PRO A 37 -6.23 -13.60 0.08
CA PRO A 37 -7.30 -12.79 -0.52
C PRO A 37 -8.34 -12.30 0.49
N GLU A 38 -8.67 -13.11 1.48
CA GLU A 38 -9.61 -12.77 2.56
C GLU A 38 -9.07 -11.66 3.49
N GLN A 39 -7.77 -11.67 3.77
CA GLN A 39 -7.12 -10.64 4.58
C GLN A 39 -7.02 -9.31 3.82
N VAL A 40 -6.80 -9.36 2.52
CA VAL A 40 -6.82 -8.16 1.66
C VAL A 40 -8.18 -7.50 1.72
N ASP A 41 -9.25 -8.27 1.57
CA ASP A 41 -10.62 -7.75 1.60
C ASP A 41 -10.95 -7.12 2.96
N ALA A 42 -10.59 -7.73 4.07
CA ALA A 42 -10.83 -7.20 5.41
C ALA A 42 -10.07 -5.88 5.66
N GLN A 43 -8.83 -5.79 5.19
CA GLN A 43 -8.04 -4.56 5.29
C GLN A 43 -8.61 -3.44 4.42
N MET A 44 -9.04 -3.75 3.21
CA MET A 44 -9.69 -2.80 2.33
C MET A 44 -10.99 -2.28 2.94
N VAL A 45 -11.79 -3.16 3.52
CA VAL A 45 -13.03 -2.77 4.22
C VAL A 45 -12.72 -1.82 5.38
N ALA A 46 -11.73 -2.11 6.23
CA ALA A 46 -11.36 -1.25 7.35
C ALA A 46 -10.87 0.14 6.91
N LYS A 47 -10.02 0.19 5.88
CA LYS A 47 -9.57 1.45 5.29
C LYS A 47 -10.73 2.21 4.66
N GLY A 48 -11.55 1.53 3.89
CA GLY A 48 -12.73 2.10 3.25
C GLY A 48 -13.73 2.66 4.26
N LYS A 49 -13.91 2.00 5.42
CA LYS A 49 -14.73 2.52 6.53
C LYS A 49 -14.19 3.84 7.06
N THR A 50 -12.89 3.93 7.25
CA THR A 50 -12.24 5.16 7.70
C THR A 50 -12.41 6.29 6.69
N LEU A 51 -12.14 6.02 5.41
CA LEU A 51 -12.34 7.00 4.32
C LEU A 51 -13.81 7.43 4.23
N TYR A 52 -14.74 6.49 4.36
CA TYR A 52 -16.17 6.77 4.36
C TYR A 52 -16.58 7.69 5.49
N ALA A 53 -16.09 7.43 6.71
CA ALA A 53 -16.39 8.25 7.88
C ALA A 53 -15.94 9.71 7.69
N HIS A 54 -14.79 9.92 7.05
CA HIS A 54 -14.24 11.25 6.82
C HIS A 54 -14.89 12.02 5.66
N HIS A 55 -15.26 11.34 4.59
CA HIS A 55 -15.64 12.00 3.34
C HIS A 55 -17.11 11.82 2.96
N CYS A 56 -17.76 10.75 3.41
CA CYS A 56 -19.07 10.35 2.92
C CYS A 56 -20.17 10.42 3.98
N ALA A 57 -19.84 10.12 5.25
CA ALA A 57 -20.79 9.97 6.33
C ALA A 57 -21.60 11.23 6.61
N HIS A 58 -21.05 12.41 6.36
CA HIS A 58 -21.75 13.68 6.54
C HIS A 58 -23.06 13.76 5.73
N CYS A 59 -23.06 13.22 4.50
CA CYS A 59 -24.23 13.22 3.64
C CYS A 59 -24.97 11.88 3.63
N HIS A 60 -24.23 10.76 3.64
CA HIS A 60 -24.80 9.43 3.51
C HIS A 60 -25.10 8.73 4.85
N GLY A 61 -24.76 9.39 5.97
CA GLY A 61 -24.98 8.88 7.32
C GLY A 61 -23.90 7.90 7.79
N PHE A 62 -23.75 7.81 9.11
CA PHE A 62 -22.83 6.85 9.71
C PHE A 62 -23.29 5.42 9.40
N ASN A 63 -22.34 4.56 9.09
CA ASN A 63 -22.59 3.17 8.69
C ASN A 63 -23.61 3.06 7.54
N MET A 64 -23.63 4.06 6.64
CA MET A 64 -24.57 4.15 5.50
C MET A 64 -26.06 4.25 5.91
N VAL A 65 -26.35 4.54 7.18
CA VAL A 65 -27.71 4.77 7.64
C VAL A 65 -28.11 6.18 7.23
N ASN A 66 -28.90 6.30 6.16
CA ASN A 66 -29.35 7.58 5.65
C ASN A 66 -30.08 8.37 6.77
N PRO A 67 -29.63 9.61 7.09
CA PRO A 67 -30.24 10.40 8.16
C PRO A 67 -31.60 11.05 7.77
N GLY A 68 -32.26 10.56 6.73
CA GLY A 68 -33.52 11.13 6.23
C GLY A 68 -33.35 12.30 5.28
N THR A 69 -32.14 12.44 4.70
CA THR A 69 -31.84 13.45 3.67
C THR A 69 -32.23 12.96 2.27
N VAL A 70 -32.08 13.85 1.27
CA VAL A 70 -32.30 13.51 -0.15
C VAL A 70 -31.19 12.69 -0.77
N THR A 71 -30.18 12.30 0.01
CA THR A 71 -29.07 11.48 -0.46
C THR A 71 -29.50 10.03 -0.66
N TYR A 72 -28.87 9.37 -1.64
CA TYR A 72 -29.15 7.98 -1.92
C TYR A 72 -28.69 7.08 -0.75
N ASP A 73 -29.53 6.14 -0.35
CA ASP A 73 -29.19 5.13 0.67
C ASP A 73 -28.20 4.11 0.09
N LEU A 74 -26.95 4.23 0.49
CA LEU A 74 -25.88 3.38 -0.02
C LEU A 74 -26.01 1.90 0.38
N ARG A 75 -26.86 1.58 1.37
CA ARG A 75 -27.17 0.18 1.70
C ARG A 75 -27.95 -0.50 0.57
N GLN A 76 -28.63 0.27 -0.26
CA GLN A 76 -29.38 -0.21 -1.43
C GLN A 76 -28.54 -0.18 -2.72
N PHE A 77 -27.28 0.26 -2.65
CA PHE A 77 -26.43 0.30 -3.85
C PHE A 77 -26.14 -1.13 -4.35
N PRO A 78 -26.27 -1.40 -5.67
CA PRO A 78 -25.97 -2.72 -6.25
C PRO A 78 -24.53 -3.16 -5.95
N ARG A 79 -24.37 -4.39 -5.46
CA ARG A 79 -23.08 -4.92 -5.01
C ARG A 79 -22.18 -5.39 -6.15
N ASP A 80 -22.70 -5.44 -7.35
CA ASP A 80 -22.07 -5.85 -8.59
C ASP A 80 -21.73 -4.70 -9.53
N ASP A 81 -22.15 -3.46 -9.19
CA ASP A 81 -21.98 -2.28 -10.05
C ASP A 81 -20.83 -1.36 -9.57
N LYS A 82 -19.62 -1.93 -9.48
CA LYS A 82 -18.41 -1.19 -9.11
C LYS A 82 -18.14 -0.03 -10.07
N ALA A 83 -18.39 -0.23 -11.36
CA ALA A 83 -18.10 0.78 -12.38
C ALA A 83 -18.92 2.08 -12.13
N ARG A 84 -20.21 1.95 -11.82
CA ARG A 84 -21.05 3.10 -11.49
C ARG A 84 -20.65 3.75 -10.19
N PHE A 85 -20.25 2.97 -9.18
CA PHE A 85 -19.74 3.51 -7.92
C PHE A 85 -18.52 4.38 -8.16
N VAL A 86 -17.49 3.82 -8.81
CA VAL A 86 -16.24 4.51 -9.12
C VAL A 86 -16.50 5.78 -9.93
N HIS A 87 -17.33 5.69 -10.97
CA HIS A 87 -17.71 6.86 -11.79
C HIS A 87 -18.35 7.97 -10.93
N SER A 88 -19.28 7.60 -10.04
CA SER A 88 -20.00 8.58 -9.21
C SER A 88 -19.08 9.23 -8.17
N VAL A 89 -18.16 8.47 -7.57
CA VAL A 89 -17.20 9.01 -6.61
C VAL A 89 -16.19 9.91 -7.32
N THR A 90 -15.65 9.46 -8.43
CA THR A 90 -14.63 10.23 -9.15
C THR A 90 -15.19 11.55 -9.69
N ASN A 91 -16.36 11.53 -10.31
CA ASN A 91 -16.88 12.67 -11.07
C ASN A 91 -17.97 13.46 -10.34
N GLY A 92 -18.38 13.00 -9.17
CA GLY A 92 -19.54 13.57 -8.48
C GLY A 92 -20.86 13.22 -9.15
N LYS A 93 -21.94 13.74 -8.62
CA LYS A 93 -23.29 13.46 -9.16
C LYS A 93 -24.26 14.62 -9.00
N ASN A 94 -24.86 15.04 -10.10
CA ASN A 94 -25.98 16.00 -10.15
C ASN A 94 -25.70 17.32 -9.41
N GLY A 95 -24.46 17.78 -9.33
CA GLY A 95 -24.06 18.99 -8.61
C GLY A 95 -24.30 18.97 -7.09
N ARG A 96 -24.74 17.83 -6.54
CA ARG A 96 -25.00 17.65 -5.10
C ARG A 96 -23.94 16.77 -4.43
N MET A 97 -23.48 15.72 -5.09
CA MET A 97 -22.37 14.92 -4.63
C MET A 97 -21.08 15.52 -5.23
N PRO A 98 -20.13 15.96 -4.40
CA PRO A 98 -18.86 16.47 -4.89
C PRO A 98 -18.09 15.42 -5.67
N LEU A 99 -17.23 15.88 -6.58
CA LEU A 99 -16.23 15.01 -7.21
C LEU A 99 -15.09 14.75 -6.20
N TRP A 100 -14.70 13.50 -6.08
CA TRP A 100 -13.64 13.08 -5.15
C TRP A 100 -12.37 12.61 -5.88
N GLY A 101 -12.42 12.52 -7.21
CA GLY A 101 -11.30 12.02 -8.00
C GLY A 101 -10.03 12.86 -7.92
N ASP A 102 -10.14 14.14 -7.57
CA ASP A 102 -8.99 15.03 -7.36
C ASP A 102 -8.37 14.90 -5.96
N LEU A 103 -9.11 14.33 -5.01
CA LEU A 103 -8.70 14.20 -3.62
C LEU A 103 -8.32 12.75 -3.26
N LEU A 104 -9.07 11.78 -3.76
CA LEU A 104 -8.89 10.37 -3.45
C LEU A 104 -8.16 9.65 -4.58
N ARG A 105 -7.15 8.87 -4.22
CA ARG A 105 -6.46 8.00 -5.15
C ARG A 105 -7.36 6.82 -5.56
N ARG A 106 -6.98 6.16 -6.65
CA ARG A 106 -7.74 5.03 -7.18
C ARG A 106 -7.87 3.88 -6.20
N ASP A 107 -6.78 3.55 -5.50
CA ASP A 107 -6.77 2.51 -4.47
C ASP A 107 -7.68 2.86 -3.28
N GLU A 108 -7.75 4.12 -2.89
CA GLU A 108 -8.67 4.58 -1.83
C GLU A 108 -10.15 4.48 -2.25
N ILE A 109 -10.44 4.71 -3.53
CA ILE A 109 -11.78 4.50 -4.07
C ILE A 109 -12.13 3.00 -4.11
N ASP A 110 -11.15 2.14 -4.37
CA ASP A 110 -11.33 0.69 -4.31
C ASP A 110 -11.56 0.21 -2.87
N ASP A 111 -10.85 0.77 -1.88
CA ASP A 111 -11.09 0.55 -0.45
C ASP A 111 -12.51 0.99 -0.04
N LEU A 112 -12.93 2.18 -0.47
CA LEU A 112 -14.32 2.66 -0.27
C LEU A 112 -15.34 1.71 -0.85
N TRP A 113 -15.10 1.19 -2.04
CA TRP A 113 -15.97 0.20 -2.65
C TRP A 113 -16.08 -1.07 -1.81
N ALA A 114 -14.94 -1.57 -1.31
CA ALA A 114 -14.93 -2.75 -0.45
C ALA A 114 -15.84 -2.54 0.77
N TYR A 115 -15.77 -1.37 1.42
CA TYR A 115 -16.64 -1.04 2.54
C TYR A 115 -18.11 -0.89 2.12
N VAL A 116 -18.40 -0.16 1.04
CA VAL A 116 -19.79 0.05 0.58
C VAL A 116 -20.47 -1.28 0.23
N LYS A 117 -19.72 -2.25 -0.30
CA LYS A 117 -20.24 -3.61 -0.55
C LYS A 117 -20.78 -4.29 0.71
N THR A 118 -20.26 -4.00 1.90
CA THR A 118 -20.73 -4.61 3.14
C THR A 118 -22.16 -4.13 3.51
N GLY A 119 -22.56 -2.97 2.99
CA GLY A 119 -23.82 -2.32 3.37
C GLY A 119 -23.81 -1.79 4.80
N GLY A 120 -22.61 -1.50 5.33
CA GLY A 120 -22.44 -1.04 6.72
C GLY A 120 -22.56 -2.17 7.76
N LYS A 121 -22.51 -3.43 7.32
CA LYS A 121 -22.53 -4.62 8.19
C LYS A 121 -21.12 -5.09 8.42
N GLU A 122 -20.59 -4.92 9.59
CA GLU A 122 -19.30 -5.45 10.07
C GLU A 122 -19.31 -5.55 11.60
#